data_bc31c27888a227f7be7f81ead9f63d30
#
_entry.id   bc31c27888a227f7be7f81ead9f63d30
#
_cell.length_a   1.000
_cell.length_b   1.000
_cell.length_c   1.000
_cell.angle_alpha   90.00
_cell.angle_beta   90.00
_cell.angle_gamma   90.00
#
_symmetry.space_group_name_H-M   'P 1'
#
loop_
_entity.id
_entity.type
_entity.pdbx_description
1 polymer ?
#
loop_
_entity_poly.entity_id
_entity_poly.type
_entity_poly.pdbx_seq_one_letter_code
_entity_poly.pdbx_strand_id
1 'polypeptide(L)'
;PAGALMVKIREIRAFRIENEMVGALYKGDPQRGTPPRRPAWTKDAEVAGPMSGYDRFKKLRSSWRFDGGIGCLVTADDGTTGFGVSRYREPVTSLINDHFAPLLVGENALATDRVWDMMMRMASPYGPMGLASYAISAVDLAMWDLKGKILGVPVYELAGGPARESIFCYATGNDTDWHMEL
;
A
#
# COMPACT_ATOMS: atom_id res chain seq x y z
N PRO A 1 -1.29 -33.75 -19.59
CA PRO A 1 -1.51 -32.53 -18.84
C PRO A 1 -0.15 -31.88 -18.60
N ALA A 2 0.09 -30.74 -19.28
CA ALA A 2 1.26 -29.92 -18.99
C ALA A 2 1.27 -29.61 -17.51
N GLY A 3 2.37 -29.94 -16.79
CA GLY A 3 2.49 -29.67 -15.36
C GLY A 3 2.23 -28.19 -15.14
N ALA A 4 1.20 -27.88 -14.37
CA ALA A 4 0.90 -26.52 -13.98
C ALA A 4 2.17 -25.95 -13.32
N LEU A 5 2.59 -24.77 -13.77
CA LEU A 5 3.72 -24.05 -13.20
C LEU A 5 3.40 -23.77 -11.72
N MET A 6 3.85 -24.63 -10.83
CA MET A 6 3.58 -24.51 -9.39
C MET A 6 4.69 -23.65 -8.76
N VAL A 7 4.64 -22.35 -9.04
CA VAL A 7 5.50 -21.37 -8.35
C VAL A 7 4.92 -21.09 -6.98
N LYS A 8 5.73 -21.24 -5.92
CA LYS A 8 5.29 -21.08 -4.54
C LYS A 8 5.81 -19.80 -3.91
N ILE A 9 5.06 -19.28 -2.97
CA ILE A 9 5.52 -18.18 -2.10
C ILE A 9 6.67 -18.71 -1.24
N ARG A 10 7.86 -18.12 -1.39
CA ARG A 10 9.04 -18.41 -0.58
C ARG A 10 9.12 -17.55 0.66
N GLU A 11 8.78 -16.26 0.52
CA GLU A 11 8.91 -15.28 1.58
C GLU A 11 7.88 -14.17 1.42
N ILE A 12 7.34 -13.70 2.54
CA ILE A 12 6.56 -12.45 2.63
C ILE A 12 7.21 -11.61 3.72
N ARG A 13 7.56 -10.37 3.39
CA ARG A 13 8.20 -9.44 4.31
C ARG A 13 7.64 -8.04 4.19
N ALA A 14 7.07 -7.53 5.28
CA ALA A 14 6.70 -6.14 5.40
C ALA A 14 7.78 -5.34 6.15
N PHE A 15 7.99 -4.09 5.74
CA PHE A 15 8.98 -3.18 6.30
C PHE A 15 8.49 -1.73 6.24
N ARG A 16 9.08 -0.87 7.07
CA ARG A 16 8.78 0.56 7.05
C ARG A 16 9.42 1.23 5.83
N ILE A 17 8.65 2.11 5.19
CA ILE A 17 9.18 3.04 4.20
C ILE A 17 9.48 4.34 4.94
N GLU A 18 10.76 4.69 5.06
CA GLU A 18 11.19 5.93 5.70
C GLU A 18 11.01 7.12 4.73
N ASN A 19 10.64 8.28 5.29
CA ASN A 19 10.47 9.50 4.48
C ASN A 19 11.76 9.91 3.76
N GLU A 20 12.91 9.58 4.32
CA GLU A 20 14.21 9.81 3.67
C GLU A 20 14.37 9.00 2.40
N MET A 21 13.84 7.77 2.34
CA MET A 21 13.81 6.96 1.12
C MET A 21 12.93 7.58 0.05
N VAL A 22 11.76 8.10 0.46
CA VAL A 22 10.86 8.83 -0.44
C VAL A 22 11.52 10.14 -0.90
N GLY A 23 12.13 10.88 0.01
CA GLY A 23 12.89 12.08 -0.29
C GLY A 23 14.07 11.86 -1.23
N ALA A 24 14.75 10.70 -1.13
CA ALA A 24 15.85 10.34 -2.03
C ALA A 24 15.38 10.09 -3.46
N LEU A 25 14.17 9.54 -3.65
CA LEU A 25 13.57 9.36 -4.97
C LEU A 25 13.23 10.70 -5.65
N TYR A 26 12.96 11.75 -4.86
CA TYR A 26 12.65 13.09 -5.37
C TYR A 26 13.85 14.03 -5.46
N LYS A 27 14.95 13.74 -4.75
CA LYS A 27 16.18 14.57 -4.75
C LYS A 27 16.89 14.65 -6.12
N GLY A 28 16.54 13.78 -7.06
CA GLY A 28 17.11 13.77 -8.40
C GLY A 28 16.39 14.66 -9.43
N ASP A 29 15.27 15.30 -9.07
CA ASP A 29 14.53 16.19 -9.95
C ASP A 29 14.77 17.66 -9.57
N PRO A 30 15.61 18.40 -10.32
CA PRO A 30 15.87 19.83 -10.04
C PRO A 30 14.65 20.71 -10.18
N GLN A 31 13.61 20.25 -10.87
CA GLN A 31 12.34 20.97 -11.06
C GLN A 31 11.35 20.76 -9.91
N ARG A 32 11.57 19.73 -9.09
CA ARG A 32 10.80 19.52 -7.87
C ARG A 32 11.51 20.19 -6.70
N GLY A 33 11.21 21.44 -6.49
CA GLY A 33 11.65 22.20 -5.31
C GLY A 33 11.29 21.53 -3.98
N THR A 34 11.71 22.12 -2.88
CA THR A 34 11.30 21.72 -1.52
C THR A 34 9.79 21.53 -1.48
N PRO A 35 9.29 20.38 -0.94
CA PRO A 35 7.84 20.18 -0.87
C PRO A 35 7.20 21.39 -0.19
N PRO A 36 6.15 21.96 -0.77
CA PRO A 36 5.57 23.19 -0.32
C PRO A 36 5.13 23.07 1.14
N ARG A 37 5.45 24.08 1.92
CA ARG A 37 4.95 24.19 3.30
C ARG A 37 3.42 24.32 3.22
N ARG A 38 2.73 23.56 4.07
CA ARG A 38 1.27 23.72 4.19
C ARG A 38 0.95 25.20 4.36
N PRO A 39 -0.02 25.74 3.62
CA PRO A 39 -0.43 27.14 3.76
C PRO A 39 -0.67 27.49 5.22
N ALA A 40 -0.24 28.67 5.65
CA ALA A 40 -0.32 29.08 7.06
C ALA A 40 -1.75 28.99 7.62
N TRP A 41 -2.77 29.28 6.79
CA TRP A 41 -4.18 29.18 7.18
C TRP A 41 -4.65 27.76 7.51
N THR A 42 -4.00 26.72 6.98
CA THR A 42 -4.37 25.33 7.28
C THR A 42 -3.82 24.86 8.63
N LYS A 43 -2.86 25.58 9.20
CA LYS A 43 -2.17 25.19 10.43
C LYS A 43 -3.07 25.28 11.64
N ASP A 44 -3.91 26.30 11.68
CA ASP A 44 -4.78 26.62 12.82
C ASP A 44 -6.27 26.41 12.55
N ALA A 45 -6.61 25.93 11.35
CA ALA A 45 -8.00 25.66 10.99
C ALA A 45 -8.57 24.46 11.77
N GLU A 46 -9.80 24.61 12.22
CA GLU A 46 -10.57 23.50 12.75
C GLU A 46 -10.87 22.49 11.63
N VAL A 47 -10.91 21.21 11.99
CA VAL A 47 -11.15 20.11 11.05
C VAL A 47 -12.26 19.21 11.56
N ALA A 48 -13.14 18.78 10.67
CA ALA A 48 -14.10 17.74 10.96
C ALA A 48 -13.41 16.37 10.97
N GLY A 49 -13.45 15.69 12.10
CA GLY A 49 -12.85 14.38 12.27
C GLY A 49 -13.42 13.68 13.50
N PRO A 50 -13.12 12.39 13.71
CA PRO A 50 -13.67 11.64 14.84
C PRO A 50 -13.38 12.25 16.21
N MET A 51 -12.26 12.98 16.33
CA MET A 51 -11.83 13.61 17.58
C MET A 51 -12.28 15.06 17.75
N SER A 52 -12.87 15.68 16.72
CA SER A 52 -13.24 17.11 16.76
C SER A 52 -14.40 17.43 17.73
N GLY A 53 -15.13 16.42 18.20
CA GLY A 53 -16.10 16.56 19.27
C GLY A 53 -15.50 16.93 20.64
N TYR A 54 -14.18 16.81 20.79
CA TYR A 54 -13.46 17.23 22.00
C TYR A 54 -12.70 18.51 21.72
N ASP A 55 -12.94 19.58 22.48
CA ASP A 55 -12.40 20.91 22.23
C ASP A 55 -10.88 20.96 22.01
N ARG A 56 -10.12 20.21 22.79
CA ARG A 56 -8.65 20.15 22.65
C ARG A 56 -8.17 19.51 21.34
N PHE A 57 -9.06 18.84 20.59
CA PHE A 57 -8.72 18.15 19.36
C PHE A 57 -9.34 18.74 18.09
N LYS A 58 -10.04 19.88 18.21
CA LYS A 58 -10.68 20.53 17.05
C LYS A 58 -9.73 20.83 15.89
N LYS A 59 -8.44 21.04 16.17
CA LYS A 59 -7.40 21.27 15.16
C LYS A 59 -6.60 20.00 14.81
N LEU A 60 -6.94 18.85 15.38
CA LEU A 60 -6.24 17.61 15.14
C LEU A 60 -6.65 16.95 13.82
N ARG A 61 -5.81 17.02 12.79
CA ARG A 61 -6.09 16.46 11.46
C ARG A 61 -6.08 14.93 11.44
N SER A 62 -5.28 14.31 12.29
CA SER A 62 -5.24 12.87 12.46
C SER A 62 -4.79 12.51 13.86
N SER A 63 -5.46 11.54 14.47
CA SER A 63 -5.04 10.96 15.75
C SER A 63 -3.85 10.01 15.61
N TRP A 64 -3.56 9.58 14.41
CA TRP A 64 -2.40 8.74 14.09
C TRP A 64 -1.37 9.56 13.33
N ARG A 65 -0.18 9.70 13.89
CA ARG A 65 0.94 10.36 13.20
C ARG A 65 1.65 9.36 12.30
N PHE A 66 1.68 9.67 11.02
CA PHE A 66 2.44 8.89 10.05
C PHE A 66 3.66 9.66 9.59
N ASP A 67 4.80 9.02 9.69
CA ASP A 67 6.01 9.44 8.99
C ASP A 67 6.39 8.28 8.04
N GLY A 68 5.79 8.25 6.86
CA GLY A 68 5.96 7.19 5.89
C GLY A 68 4.87 6.11 5.93
N GLY A 69 5.01 5.12 5.04
CA GLY A 69 4.14 3.96 4.88
C GLY A 69 4.84 2.67 5.27
N ILE A 70 4.25 1.57 4.83
CA ILE A 70 4.88 0.25 4.81
C ILE A 70 5.00 -0.25 3.37
N GLY A 71 6.08 -0.96 3.07
CA GLY A 71 6.23 -1.80 1.90
C GLY A 71 6.03 -3.26 2.28
N CYS A 72 5.49 -4.03 1.36
CA CYS A 72 5.39 -5.48 1.45
C CYS A 72 6.02 -6.11 0.22
N LEU A 73 6.96 -7.02 0.41
CA LEU A 73 7.55 -7.83 -0.64
C LEU A 73 7.07 -9.27 -0.49
N VAL A 74 6.57 -9.83 -1.57
CA VAL A 74 6.29 -11.26 -1.71
C VAL A 74 7.29 -11.82 -2.71
N THR A 75 8.07 -12.81 -2.30
CA THR A 75 9.10 -13.45 -3.14
C THR A 75 8.69 -14.88 -3.44
N ALA A 76 8.69 -15.26 -4.69
CA ALA A 76 8.45 -16.62 -5.14
C ALA A 76 9.73 -17.47 -5.10
N ASP A 77 9.58 -18.79 -5.20
CA ASP A 77 10.69 -19.75 -5.19
C ASP A 77 11.59 -19.65 -6.43
N ASP A 78 11.08 -19.13 -7.55
CA ASP A 78 11.86 -18.79 -8.75
C ASP A 78 12.67 -17.48 -8.62
N GLY A 79 12.53 -16.76 -7.50
CA GLY A 79 13.20 -15.49 -7.23
C GLY A 79 12.43 -14.25 -7.68
N THR A 80 11.31 -14.39 -8.40
CA THR A 80 10.46 -13.27 -8.77
C THR A 80 9.88 -12.60 -7.53
N THR A 81 9.81 -11.25 -7.54
CA THR A 81 9.30 -10.48 -6.40
C THR A 81 8.14 -9.59 -6.81
N GLY A 82 7.10 -9.56 -6.00
CA GLY A 82 6.01 -8.61 -6.08
C GLY A 82 6.07 -7.60 -4.93
N PHE A 83 5.58 -6.38 -5.18
CA PHE A 83 5.63 -5.27 -4.25
C PHE A 83 4.23 -4.68 -4.02
N GLY A 84 3.90 -4.44 -2.76
CA GLY A 84 2.70 -3.74 -2.33
C GLY A 84 2.99 -2.69 -1.28
N VAL A 85 2.08 -1.74 -1.09
CA VAL A 85 2.23 -0.66 -0.11
C VAL A 85 0.99 -0.52 0.75
N SER A 86 1.16 -0.03 1.97
CA SER A 86 0.04 0.30 2.86
C SER A 86 0.44 1.33 3.91
N ARG A 87 -0.37 1.45 4.96
CA ARG A 87 -0.22 2.46 6.02
C ARG A 87 -0.18 1.79 7.40
N TYR A 88 -0.13 2.62 8.46
CA TYR A 88 -0.22 2.23 9.87
C TYR A 88 0.96 1.42 10.42
N ARG A 89 2.11 1.48 9.73
CA ARG A 89 3.45 1.03 10.19
C ARG A 89 3.44 -0.26 11.03
N GLU A 90 3.92 -0.20 12.27
CA GLU A 90 4.19 -1.36 13.12
C GLU A 90 3.01 -2.32 13.29
N PRO A 91 1.77 -1.88 13.57
CA PRO A 91 0.65 -2.81 13.70
C PRO A 91 0.37 -3.60 12.42
N VAL A 92 0.48 -2.95 11.25
CA VAL A 92 0.27 -3.60 9.96
C VAL A 92 1.47 -4.47 9.60
N THR A 93 2.69 -4.02 9.88
CA THR A 93 3.91 -4.79 9.66
C THR A 93 3.90 -6.09 10.48
N SER A 94 3.51 -6.00 11.76
CA SER A 94 3.41 -7.19 12.63
C SER A 94 2.31 -8.15 12.15
N LEU A 95 1.13 -7.66 11.76
CA LEU A 95 0.08 -8.51 11.19
C LEU A 95 0.58 -9.29 9.96
N ILE A 96 1.39 -8.66 9.11
CA ILE A 96 1.94 -9.33 7.93
C ILE A 96 3.03 -10.33 8.35
N ASN A 97 4.06 -9.87 9.08
CA ASN A 97 5.25 -10.67 9.33
C ASN A 97 5.04 -11.80 10.33
N ASP A 98 4.25 -11.54 11.38
CA ASP A 98 4.12 -12.47 12.51
C ASP A 98 2.88 -13.35 12.40
N HIS A 99 1.85 -12.91 11.62
CA HIS A 99 0.61 -13.67 11.50
C HIS A 99 0.37 -14.21 10.09
N PHE A 100 0.34 -13.37 9.05
CA PHE A 100 -0.01 -13.84 7.69
C PHE A 100 1.13 -14.61 7.03
N ALA A 101 2.33 -14.06 7.02
CA ALA A 101 3.47 -14.63 6.31
C ALA A 101 3.76 -16.08 6.70
N PRO A 102 3.82 -16.47 7.98
CA PRO A 102 4.11 -17.85 8.36
C PRO A 102 3.10 -18.87 7.83
N LEU A 103 1.86 -18.46 7.58
CA LEU A 103 0.77 -19.33 7.12
C LEU A 103 0.59 -19.32 5.60
N LEU A 104 1.15 -18.31 4.91
CA LEU A 104 1.06 -18.15 3.45
C LEU A 104 2.29 -18.67 2.70
N VAL A 105 3.44 -18.78 3.37
CA VAL A 105 4.64 -19.38 2.78
C VAL A 105 4.34 -20.83 2.37
N GLY A 106 4.71 -21.17 1.12
CA GLY A 106 4.43 -22.48 0.51
C GLY A 106 3.13 -22.54 -0.31
N GLU A 107 2.25 -21.55 -0.20
CA GLU A 107 1.06 -21.44 -1.05
C GLU A 107 1.44 -21.10 -2.50
N ASN A 108 0.52 -21.37 -3.43
CA ASN A 108 0.71 -21.07 -4.84
C ASN A 108 0.74 -19.55 -5.08
N ALA A 109 1.85 -19.04 -5.62
CA ALA A 109 2.08 -17.63 -5.88
C ALA A 109 1.13 -17.01 -6.93
N LEU A 110 0.45 -17.85 -7.75
CA LEU A 110 -0.52 -17.39 -8.76
C LEU A 110 -1.96 -17.36 -8.24
N ALA A 111 -2.21 -17.94 -7.05
CA ALA A 111 -3.56 -18.10 -6.49
C ALA A 111 -3.96 -16.89 -5.62
N THR A 112 -4.03 -15.69 -6.22
CA THR A 112 -4.34 -14.43 -5.54
C THR A 112 -5.60 -14.49 -4.70
N ASP A 113 -6.71 -14.98 -5.27
CA ASP A 113 -8.00 -15.06 -4.58
C ASP A 113 -7.97 -16.01 -3.38
N ARG A 114 -7.25 -17.14 -3.51
CA ARG A 114 -7.08 -18.08 -2.41
C ARG A 114 -6.27 -17.46 -1.26
N VAL A 115 -5.18 -16.78 -1.57
CA VAL A 115 -4.35 -16.10 -0.57
C VAL A 115 -5.15 -15.00 0.13
N TRP A 116 -5.93 -14.23 -0.62
CA TRP A 116 -6.83 -13.21 -0.07
C TRP A 116 -7.87 -13.83 0.89
N ASP A 117 -8.58 -14.89 0.48
CA ASP A 117 -9.56 -15.59 1.32
C ASP A 117 -8.93 -16.15 2.60
N MET A 118 -7.72 -16.72 2.49
CA MET A 118 -6.98 -17.20 3.66
C MET A 118 -6.72 -16.05 4.66
N MET A 119 -6.24 -14.90 4.20
CA MET A 119 -5.98 -13.74 5.08
C MET A 119 -7.27 -13.22 5.72
N MET A 120 -8.38 -13.16 4.98
CA MET A 120 -9.68 -12.77 5.52
C MET A 120 -10.14 -13.72 6.63
N ARG A 121 -9.95 -15.02 6.47
CA ARG A 121 -10.27 -16.03 7.49
C ARG A 121 -9.34 -15.96 8.70
N MET A 122 -8.03 -15.76 8.47
CA MET A 122 -7.06 -15.57 9.56
C MET A 122 -7.42 -14.36 10.42
N ALA A 123 -7.88 -13.27 9.80
CA ALA A 123 -8.27 -12.05 10.49
C ALA A 123 -9.66 -12.12 11.14
N SER A 124 -10.47 -13.13 10.83
CA SER A 124 -11.85 -13.25 11.34
C SER A 124 -11.99 -13.18 12.87
N PRO A 125 -11.10 -13.80 13.69
CA PRO A 125 -11.24 -13.75 15.15
C PRO A 125 -11.12 -12.35 15.78
N TYR A 126 -10.39 -11.43 15.12
CA TYR A 126 -10.21 -10.06 15.61
C TYR A 126 -10.80 -8.99 14.67
N GLY A 127 -11.43 -9.43 13.59
CA GLY A 127 -12.10 -8.60 12.59
C GLY A 127 -11.20 -8.26 11.39
N PRO A 128 -11.65 -8.56 10.16
CA PRO A 128 -10.87 -8.33 8.94
C PRO A 128 -10.83 -6.85 8.50
N MET A 129 -11.62 -5.99 9.14
CA MET A 129 -11.68 -4.56 8.85
C MET A 129 -10.61 -3.77 9.64
N GLY A 130 -10.41 -2.52 9.30
CA GLY A 130 -9.43 -1.67 9.97
C GLY A 130 -7.98 -2.08 9.68
N LEU A 131 -7.15 -2.26 10.71
CA LEU A 131 -5.73 -2.58 10.54
C LEU A 131 -5.50 -3.88 9.76
N ALA A 132 -6.37 -4.87 9.95
CA ALA A 132 -6.28 -6.11 9.19
C ALA A 132 -6.47 -5.88 7.68
N SER A 133 -7.43 -5.04 7.27
CA SER A 133 -7.64 -4.75 5.85
C SER A 133 -6.44 -4.03 5.21
N TYR A 134 -5.74 -3.18 5.96
CA TYR A 134 -4.49 -2.56 5.47
C TYR A 134 -3.37 -3.58 5.28
N ALA A 135 -3.26 -4.56 6.17
CA ALA A 135 -2.30 -5.65 6.03
C ALA A 135 -2.64 -6.57 4.84
N ILE A 136 -3.91 -6.97 4.72
CA ILE A 136 -4.41 -7.76 3.60
C ILE A 136 -4.15 -7.04 2.28
N SER A 137 -4.50 -5.75 2.17
CA SER A 137 -4.27 -4.97 0.95
C SER A 137 -2.81 -4.89 0.54
N ALA A 138 -1.87 -4.77 1.49
CA ALA A 138 -0.45 -4.73 1.16
C ALA A 138 0.04 -6.06 0.54
N VAL A 139 -0.38 -7.18 1.13
CA VAL A 139 -0.03 -8.51 0.62
C VAL A 139 -0.73 -8.77 -0.71
N ASP A 140 -2.01 -8.43 -0.84
CA ASP A 140 -2.78 -8.62 -2.06
C ASP A 140 -2.19 -7.84 -3.24
N LEU A 141 -1.85 -6.57 -3.07
CA LEU A 141 -1.15 -5.78 -4.08
C LEU A 141 0.18 -6.43 -4.49
N ALA A 142 0.96 -6.91 -3.53
CA ALA A 142 2.22 -7.60 -3.81
C ALA A 142 2.00 -8.93 -4.56
N MET A 143 0.93 -9.67 -4.25
CA MET A 143 0.56 -10.90 -4.94
C MET A 143 0.14 -10.66 -6.39
N TRP A 144 -0.63 -9.61 -6.66
CA TRP A 144 -1.01 -9.24 -8.03
C TRP A 144 0.18 -8.77 -8.86
N ASP A 145 1.09 -7.97 -8.28
CA ASP A 145 2.34 -7.56 -8.92
C ASP A 145 3.24 -8.78 -9.22
N LEU A 146 3.37 -9.69 -8.26
CA LEU A 146 4.10 -10.95 -8.42
C LEU A 146 3.53 -11.80 -9.57
N LYS A 147 2.20 -12.00 -9.56
CA LYS A 147 1.50 -12.79 -10.58
C LYS A 147 1.70 -12.19 -11.98
N GLY A 148 1.57 -10.87 -12.11
CA GLY A 148 1.82 -10.17 -13.37
C GLY A 148 3.23 -10.39 -13.89
N LYS A 149 4.23 -10.31 -13.01
CA LYS A 149 5.65 -10.53 -13.35
C LYS A 149 5.96 -11.97 -13.74
N ILE A 150 5.43 -12.96 -12.99
CA ILE A 150 5.62 -14.39 -13.31
C ILE A 150 5.02 -14.71 -14.69
N LEU A 151 3.83 -14.17 -14.98
CA LEU A 151 3.14 -14.42 -16.25
C LEU A 151 3.61 -13.51 -17.40
N GLY A 152 4.41 -12.47 -17.12
CA GLY A 152 4.83 -11.48 -18.10
C GLY A 152 3.67 -10.62 -18.63
N VAL A 153 2.61 -10.43 -17.83
CA VAL A 153 1.37 -9.76 -18.23
C VAL A 153 1.07 -8.64 -17.24
N PRO A 154 0.76 -7.41 -17.70
CA PRO A 154 0.35 -6.32 -16.82
C PRO A 154 -0.90 -6.67 -16.00
N VAL A 155 -1.00 -6.15 -14.78
CA VAL A 155 -2.11 -6.46 -13.87
C VAL A 155 -3.47 -6.08 -14.47
N TYR A 156 -3.58 -4.99 -15.22
CA TYR A 156 -4.84 -4.59 -15.85
C TYR A 156 -5.32 -5.62 -16.88
N GLU A 157 -4.41 -6.28 -17.59
CA GLU A 157 -4.74 -7.38 -18.50
C GLU A 157 -5.28 -8.60 -17.75
N LEU A 158 -4.65 -8.94 -16.61
CA LEU A 158 -5.12 -10.03 -15.73
C LEU A 158 -6.50 -9.73 -15.13
N ALA A 159 -6.83 -8.46 -14.97
CA ALA A 159 -8.10 -7.99 -14.43
C ALA A 159 -9.21 -7.84 -15.48
N GLY A 160 -8.98 -8.30 -16.72
CA GLY A 160 -9.98 -8.30 -17.79
C GLY A 160 -9.68 -7.35 -18.96
N GLY A 161 -8.49 -6.75 -18.99
CA GLY A 161 -8.03 -5.87 -20.07
C GLY A 161 -8.47 -4.40 -19.92
N PRO A 162 -8.07 -3.54 -20.87
CA PRO A 162 -8.36 -2.12 -20.80
C PRO A 162 -9.85 -1.85 -21.13
N ALA A 163 -10.56 -1.26 -20.19
CA ALA A 163 -11.93 -0.81 -20.42
C ALA A 163 -11.98 0.51 -21.25
N ARG A 164 -10.87 1.24 -21.31
CA ARG A 164 -10.74 2.53 -22.03
C ARG A 164 -9.31 2.71 -22.52
N GLU A 165 -9.14 3.36 -23.66
CA GLU A 165 -7.82 3.71 -24.21
C GLU A 165 -7.15 4.84 -23.46
N SER A 166 -7.94 5.74 -22.85
CA SER A 166 -7.45 6.87 -22.09
C SER A 166 -8.35 7.16 -20.88
N ILE A 167 -7.78 7.73 -19.83
CA ILE A 167 -8.48 8.15 -18.62
C ILE A 167 -8.23 9.64 -18.42
N PHE A 168 -9.30 10.40 -18.18
CA PHE A 168 -9.17 11.78 -17.74
C PHE A 168 -8.50 11.82 -16.36
N CYS A 169 -7.42 12.57 -16.26
CA CYS A 169 -6.68 12.76 -15.01
C CYS A 169 -6.79 14.21 -14.56
N TYR A 170 -6.88 14.42 -13.25
CA TYR A 170 -6.75 15.74 -12.64
C TYR A 170 -5.76 15.66 -11.46
N ALA A 171 -5.04 16.74 -11.24
CA ALA A 171 -4.17 16.84 -10.08
C ALA A 171 -4.99 17.29 -8.87
N THR A 172 -4.86 16.58 -7.75
CA THR A 172 -5.43 17.00 -6.47
C THR A 172 -4.30 17.48 -5.56
N GLY A 173 -4.38 18.73 -5.17
CA GLY A 173 -3.43 19.34 -4.23
C GLY A 173 -4.10 20.41 -3.40
N ASN A 174 -3.62 20.61 -2.17
CA ASN A 174 -4.05 21.69 -1.29
C ASN A 174 -3.09 22.88 -1.32
N ASP A 175 -2.19 22.92 -2.29
CA ASP A 175 -1.14 23.91 -2.39
C ASP A 175 -1.47 24.88 -3.54
N THR A 176 -2.05 26.02 -3.16
CA THR A 176 -2.46 27.03 -4.12
C THR A 176 -1.27 27.67 -4.84
N ASP A 177 -0.13 27.78 -4.19
CA ASP A 177 1.04 28.44 -4.77
C ASP A 177 1.63 27.59 -5.92
N TRP A 178 1.59 26.28 -5.78
CA TRP A 178 2.10 25.34 -6.79
C TRP A 178 1.15 25.17 -8.00
N HIS A 179 -0.16 25.33 -7.80
CA HIS A 179 -1.17 25.20 -8.86
C HIS A 179 -1.33 26.48 -9.69
N MET A 180 -0.83 27.60 -9.20
CA MET A 180 -0.91 28.90 -9.90
C MET A 180 0.27 29.14 -10.85
N GLU A 181 1.32 28.32 -10.78
CA GLU A 181 2.50 28.38 -11.65
C GLU A 181 2.43 27.41 -12.85
N LEU A 182 1.37 26.60 -12.96
CA LEU A 182 1.08 25.70 -14.08
C LEU A 182 -0.01 26.27 -14.97
#